data_ccf242d45d43ad4a5c7ceb7c64fcb233
#
_entry.id   ccf242d45d43ad4a5c7ceb7c64fcb233
#
_cell.length_a   1.000
_cell.length_b   1.000
_cell.length_c   1.000
_cell.angle_alpha   90.00
_cell.angle_beta   90.00
_cell.angle_gamma   90.00
#
_symmetry.space_group_name_H-M   'P 1'
#
loop_
_entity.id
_entity.type
_entity.pdbx_description
1 polymer ?
#
loop_
_entity_poly.entity_id
_entity_poly.type
_entity_poly.pdbx_seq_one_letter_code
_entity_poly.pdbx_strand_id
1 'polypeptide(L)'
;MLLSVTITLLLLLQKNKKAYICGITSVVLLLSFAVSAMAPGNHVRQSGMWKIPAWKAIAKCLLQGIRYTLAWTGLWWVLAALLLLPVFLRILQKKNGAFFSHPILFTGYAYGLFCSMSCPLFYTMNSTGPGRAVAIVYYMFLLISFTVFFYWIGFVLLKMQARPN
;
A
#
# COMPACT_ATOMS: atom_id res chain seq x y z
N MET A 1 8.53 3.23 -4.16
CA MET A 1 9.03 4.53 -3.71
C MET A 1 8.51 4.90 -2.32
N LEU A 2 7.20 5.14 -2.10
CA LEU A 2 6.66 5.48 -0.75
C LEU A 2 7.04 4.46 0.32
N LEU A 3 6.94 3.17 0.03
CA LEU A 3 7.32 2.10 0.95
C LEU A 3 8.80 2.14 1.33
N SER A 4 9.70 2.40 0.38
CA SER A 4 11.14 2.48 0.66
C SER A 4 11.49 3.69 1.53
N VAL A 5 10.85 4.82 1.29
CA VAL A 5 11.02 6.03 2.11
C VAL A 5 10.54 5.79 3.54
N THR A 6 9.37 5.16 3.72
CA THR A 6 8.86 4.85 5.08
C THR A 6 9.72 3.84 5.82
N ILE A 7 10.21 2.79 5.15
CA ILE A 7 11.14 1.83 5.76
C ILE A 7 12.43 2.54 6.19
N THR A 8 12.98 3.41 5.34
CA THR A 8 14.16 4.21 5.68
C THR A 8 13.92 5.08 6.91
N LEU A 9 12.78 5.76 6.95
CA LEU A 9 12.41 6.63 8.06
C LEU A 9 12.26 5.85 9.38
N LEU A 10 11.63 4.69 9.35
CA LEU A 10 11.50 3.80 10.50
C LEU A 10 12.86 3.28 10.99
N LEU A 11 13.75 2.90 10.07
CA LEU A 11 15.08 2.42 10.43
C LEU A 11 15.96 3.55 10.99
N LEU A 12 15.82 4.78 10.49
CA LEU A 12 16.49 5.96 11.04
C LEU A 12 16.02 6.25 12.47
N LEU A 13 14.72 6.18 12.73
CA LEU A 13 14.16 6.35 14.07
C LEU A 13 14.67 5.29 15.05
N GLN A 14 14.92 4.07 14.57
CA GLN A 14 15.49 2.98 15.38
C GLN A 14 17.02 3.02 15.50
N LYS A 15 17.69 4.05 14.95
CA LYS A 15 19.16 4.19 14.92
C LYS A 15 19.88 2.93 14.38
N ASN A 16 19.25 2.22 13.44
CA ASN A 16 19.80 0.98 12.89
C ASN A 16 20.79 1.31 11.75
N LYS A 17 21.99 0.70 11.78
CA LYS A 17 23.02 0.87 10.74
C LYS A 17 22.51 0.52 9.32
N LYS A 18 21.52 -0.36 9.21
CA LYS A 18 20.87 -0.71 7.92
C LYS A 18 20.06 0.45 7.30
N ALA A 19 19.75 1.50 8.07
CA ALA A 19 19.07 2.69 7.57
C ALA A 19 19.83 3.37 6.42
N TYR A 20 21.17 3.33 6.45
CA TYR A 20 22.02 3.90 5.40
C TYR A 20 21.79 3.22 4.04
N ILE A 21 21.73 1.89 4.00
CA ILE A 21 21.48 1.12 2.76
C ILE A 21 20.09 1.42 2.22
N CYS A 22 19.07 1.42 3.07
CA CYS A 22 17.70 1.76 2.67
C CYS A 22 17.59 3.22 2.22
N GLY A 23 18.37 4.13 2.83
CA GLY A 23 18.46 5.53 2.43
C GLY A 23 18.97 5.70 1.02
N ILE A 24 20.09 5.05 0.68
CA ILE A 24 20.66 5.07 -0.68
C ILE A 24 19.66 4.52 -1.69
N THR A 25 19.02 3.38 -1.38
CA THR A 25 18.00 2.79 -2.26
C THR A 25 16.83 3.75 -2.50
N SER A 26 16.37 4.45 -1.47
CA SER A 26 15.28 5.44 -1.58
C SER A 26 15.69 6.63 -2.45
N VAL A 27 16.91 7.14 -2.30
CA VAL A 27 17.45 8.23 -3.13
C VAL A 27 17.55 7.79 -4.59
N VAL A 28 18.08 6.61 -4.87
CA VAL A 28 18.17 6.06 -6.24
C VAL A 28 16.78 5.93 -6.87
N LEU A 29 15.79 5.42 -6.13
CA LEU A 29 14.42 5.31 -6.61
C LEU A 29 13.76 6.67 -6.87
N LEU A 30 14.04 7.68 -6.04
CA LEU A 30 13.56 9.05 -6.24
C LEU A 30 14.17 9.68 -7.48
N LEU A 31 15.49 9.53 -7.68
CA LEU A 31 16.17 10.02 -8.87
C LEU A 31 15.67 9.33 -10.14
N SER A 32 15.53 8.01 -10.11
CA SER A 32 14.99 7.25 -11.25
C SER A 32 13.56 7.69 -11.60
N PHE A 33 12.74 7.95 -10.60
CA PHE A 33 11.38 8.48 -10.79
C PHE A 33 11.41 9.89 -11.40
N ALA A 34 12.27 10.77 -10.90
CA ALA A 34 12.42 12.14 -11.44
C ALA A 34 12.85 12.12 -12.91
N VAL A 35 13.87 11.31 -13.26
CA VAL A 35 14.31 11.12 -14.65
C VAL A 35 13.19 10.58 -15.53
N SER A 36 12.45 9.57 -15.05
CA SER A 36 11.31 9.01 -15.78
C SER A 36 10.18 10.03 -15.96
N ALA A 37 9.90 10.86 -14.97
CA ALA A 37 8.88 11.90 -15.05
C ALA A 37 9.25 13.02 -16.03
N MET A 38 10.54 13.35 -16.14
CA MET A 38 11.06 14.40 -17.03
C MET A 38 11.29 13.91 -18.47
N ALA A 39 11.11 12.62 -18.73
CA ALA A 39 11.35 12.03 -20.06
C ALA A 39 10.49 12.73 -21.15
N PRO A 40 11.10 13.17 -22.30
CA PRO A 40 10.40 13.92 -23.34
C PRO A 40 9.15 13.21 -23.89
N GLY A 41 9.17 11.89 -23.95
CA GLY A 41 8.04 11.07 -24.38
C GLY A 41 6.79 11.19 -23.50
N ASN A 42 6.93 11.58 -22.25
CA ASN A 42 5.79 11.84 -21.36
C ASN A 42 5.07 13.14 -21.76
N HIS A 43 5.79 14.17 -22.16
CA HIS A 43 5.18 15.42 -22.62
C HIS A 43 4.37 15.22 -23.90
N VAL A 44 4.87 14.44 -24.85
CA VAL A 44 4.16 14.14 -26.11
C VAL A 44 2.88 13.34 -25.82
N ARG A 45 2.93 12.35 -24.94
CA ARG A 45 1.75 11.58 -24.53
C ARG A 45 0.72 12.40 -23.75
N GLN A 46 1.17 13.37 -22.97
CA GLN A 46 0.29 14.21 -22.15
C GLN A 46 -0.36 15.37 -22.92
N SER A 47 0.19 15.78 -24.08
CA SER A 47 -0.34 16.90 -24.85
C SER A 47 -1.72 16.64 -25.42
N GLY A 48 -2.10 15.38 -25.64
CA GLY A 48 -3.43 14.96 -26.11
C GLY A 48 -4.43 14.55 -25.02
N MET A 49 -4.06 14.63 -23.73
CA MET A 49 -4.89 14.11 -22.63
C MET A 49 -5.47 15.23 -21.76
N TRP A 50 -6.70 15.04 -21.28
CA TRP A 50 -7.37 15.96 -20.35
C TRP A 50 -6.71 15.90 -18.98
N LYS A 51 -5.91 16.93 -18.67
CA LYS A 51 -5.30 17.09 -17.35
C LYS A 51 -6.31 17.60 -16.34
N ILE A 52 -6.36 16.97 -15.17
CA ILE A 52 -7.13 17.48 -14.05
C ILE A 52 -6.18 18.02 -12.98
N PRO A 53 -6.61 19.03 -12.19
CA PRO A 53 -5.80 19.53 -11.09
C PRO A 53 -5.48 18.40 -10.08
N ALA A 54 -4.28 18.44 -9.51
CA ALA A 54 -3.74 17.37 -8.65
C ALA A 54 -4.68 17.00 -7.48
N TRP A 55 -5.31 18.00 -6.85
CA TRP A 55 -6.25 17.74 -5.75
C TRP A 55 -7.49 16.95 -6.20
N LYS A 56 -8.00 17.18 -7.42
CA LYS A 56 -9.10 16.39 -7.98
C LYS A 56 -8.65 14.96 -8.31
N ALA A 57 -7.41 14.78 -8.76
CA ALA A 57 -6.85 13.46 -8.98
C ALA A 57 -6.74 12.67 -7.67
N ILE A 58 -6.28 13.31 -6.59
CA ILE A 58 -6.19 12.71 -5.26
C ILE A 58 -7.58 12.31 -4.75
N ALA A 59 -8.56 13.21 -4.84
CA ALA A 59 -9.94 12.91 -4.41
C ALA A 59 -10.54 11.73 -5.19
N LYS A 60 -10.37 11.69 -6.53
CA LYS A 60 -10.82 10.57 -7.36
C LYS A 60 -10.12 9.26 -7.01
N CYS A 61 -8.84 9.33 -6.71
CA CYS A 61 -8.03 8.19 -6.32
C CYS A 61 -8.51 7.57 -5.00
N LEU A 62 -8.78 8.40 -3.99
CA LEU A 62 -9.35 7.96 -2.72
C LEU A 62 -10.74 7.34 -2.92
N LEU A 63 -11.61 8.00 -3.68
CA LEU A 63 -12.95 7.47 -3.96
C LEU A 63 -12.90 6.14 -4.72
N GLN A 64 -12.01 6.04 -5.70
CA GLN A 64 -11.82 4.80 -6.46
C GLN A 64 -11.23 3.67 -5.60
N GLY A 65 -10.34 4.01 -4.66
CA GLY A 65 -9.83 3.06 -3.69
C GLY A 65 -10.94 2.43 -2.85
N ILE A 66 -11.91 3.23 -2.38
CA ILE A 66 -13.10 2.70 -1.67
C ILE A 66 -13.89 1.76 -2.57
N ARG A 67 -14.19 2.21 -3.80
CA ARG A 67 -14.95 1.39 -4.77
C ARG A 67 -14.27 0.05 -5.06
N TYR A 68 -12.96 0.05 -5.28
CA TYR A 68 -12.20 -1.17 -5.51
C TYR A 68 -12.18 -2.07 -4.27
N THR A 69 -12.00 -1.49 -3.09
CA THR A 69 -12.03 -2.27 -1.84
C THR A 69 -13.38 -2.96 -1.67
N LEU A 70 -14.49 -2.26 -1.87
CA LEU A 70 -15.83 -2.84 -1.76
C LEU A 70 -16.11 -3.88 -2.86
N ALA A 71 -15.69 -3.62 -4.10
CA ALA A 71 -15.94 -4.52 -5.22
C ALA A 71 -15.11 -5.82 -5.15
N TRP A 72 -13.87 -5.73 -4.65
CA TRP A 72 -12.92 -6.86 -4.64
C TRP A 72 -12.90 -7.64 -3.33
N THR A 73 -13.46 -7.09 -2.24
CA THR A 73 -13.69 -7.83 -1.00
C THR A 73 -15.00 -8.64 -1.13
N GLY A 74 -14.99 -9.60 -2.03
CA GLY A 74 -16.11 -10.51 -2.27
C GLY A 74 -15.94 -11.86 -1.57
N LEU A 75 -16.86 -12.78 -1.85
CA LEU A 75 -16.87 -14.14 -1.29
C LEU A 75 -15.53 -14.86 -1.45
N TRP A 76 -14.90 -14.75 -2.62
CA TRP A 76 -13.62 -15.40 -2.91
C TRP A 76 -12.48 -14.89 -2.02
N TRP A 77 -12.47 -13.58 -1.74
CA TRP A 77 -11.50 -12.99 -0.81
C TRP A 77 -11.70 -13.54 0.61
N VAL A 78 -12.96 -13.64 1.07
CA VAL A 78 -13.29 -14.18 2.40
C VAL A 78 -12.87 -15.65 2.50
N LEU A 79 -13.16 -16.48 1.49
CA LEU A 79 -12.74 -17.88 1.46
C LEU A 79 -11.22 -18.02 1.51
N ALA A 80 -10.48 -17.22 0.73
CA ALA A 80 -9.03 -17.20 0.76
C ALA A 80 -8.48 -16.75 2.14
N ALA A 81 -9.09 -15.75 2.76
CA ALA A 81 -8.72 -15.29 4.09
C ALA A 81 -8.94 -16.37 5.16
N LEU A 82 -10.05 -17.10 5.10
CA LEU A 82 -10.35 -18.24 5.99
C LEU A 82 -9.35 -19.38 5.79
N LEU A 83 -9.00 -19.68 4.55
CA LEU A 83 -8.00 -20.73 4.24
C LEU A 83 -6.61 -20.36 4.78
N LEU A 84 -6.22 -19.10 4.71
CA LEU A 84 -4.93 -18.61 5.19
C LEU A 84 -4.90 -18.38 6.71
N LEU A 85 -6.04 -18.33 7.37
CA LEU A 85 -6.16 -18.05 8.80
C LEU A 85 -5.29 -18.98 9.67
N PRO A 86 -5.32 -20.33 9.53
CA PRO A 86 -4.51 -21.22 10.35
C PRO A 86 -3.01 -21.00 10.16
N VAL A 87 -2.58 -20.65 8.94
CA VAL A 87 -1.18 -20.31 8.65
C VAL A 87 -0.79 -19.03 9.37
N PHE A 88 -1.63 -18.00 9.30
CA PHE A 88 -1.40 -16.74 9.99
C PHE A 88 -1.33 -16.91 11.51
N LEU A 89 -2.22 -17.70 12.10
CA LEU A 89 -2.22 -17.98 13.54
C LEU A 89 -0.91 -18.68 13.96
N ARG A 90 -0.43 -19.65 13.22
CA ARG A 90 0.85 -20.32 13.52
C ARG A 90 2.06 -19.37 13.47
N ILE A 91 2.09 -18.47 12.50
CA ILE A 91 3.18 -17.49 12.36
C ILE A 91 3.15 -16.49 13.51
N LEU A 92 1.96 -16.03 13.89
CA LEU A 92 1.77 -15.01 14.90
C LEU A 92 2.08 -15.50 16.32
N GLN A 93 1.81 -16.76 16.64
CA GLN A 93 2.15 -17.36 17.93
C GLN A 93 3.67 -17.32 18.25
N LYS A 94 4.52 -17.21 17.23
CA LYS A 94 5.99 -17.16 17.38
C LYS A 94 6.55 -15.73 17.43
N LYS A 95 5.74 -14.68 17.27
CA LYS A 95 6.21 -13.29 17.18
C LYS A 95 5.89 -12.47 18.44
N ASN A 96 6.85 -11.60 18.81
CA ASN A 96 6.66 -10.61 19.84
C ASN A 96 5.57 -9.60 19.47
N GLY A 97 4.63 -9.39 20.38
CA GLY A 97 3.42 -8.63 20.15
C GLY A 97 3.54 -7.14 19.94
N ALA A 98 4.68 -6.52 20.28
CA ALA A 98 4.86 -5.07 20.20
C ALA A 98 4.65 -4.48 18.79
N PHE A 99 4.84 -5.30 17.74
CA PHE A 99 4.65 -4.86 16.34
C PHE A 99 3.18 -4.56 15.99
N PHE A 100 2.21 -5.18 16.66
CA PHE A 100 0.79 -5.11 16.32
C PHE A 100 0.01 -4.08 17.16
N SER A 101 0.67 -3.04 17.69
CA SER A 101 0.05 -2.09 18.64
C SER A 101 -0.89 -1.06 18.00
N HIS A 102 -0.71 -0.71 16.72
CA HIS A 102 -1.43 0.39 16.07
C HIS A 102 -2.17 -0.02 14.78
N PRO A 103 -3.25 -0.83 14.86
CA PRO A 103 -3.92 -1.36 13.67
C PRO A 103 -4.58 -0.29 12.80
N ILE A 104 -5.12 0.77 13.39
CA ILE A 104 -5.78 1.87 12.66
C ILE A 104 -4.77 2.64 11.83
N LEU A 105 -3.62 3.01 12.42
CA LEU A 105 -2.53 3.68 11.70
C LEU A 105 -2.00 2.83 10.55
N PHE A 106 -1.80 1.54 10.80
CA PHE A 106 -1.36 0.60 9.78
C PHE A 106 -2.35 0.49 8.63
N THR A 107 -3.65 0.37 8.93
CA THR A 107 -4.71 0.30 7.92
C THR A 107 -4.78 1.59 7.10
N GLY A 108 -4.72 2.76 7.74
CA GLY A 108 -4.72 4.05 7.05
C GLY A 108 -3.51 4.21 6.13
N TYR A 109 -2.33 3.82 6.59
CA TYR A 109 -1.12 3.83 5.77
C TYR A 109 -1.21 2.86 4.58
N ALA A 110 -1.68 1.64 4.80
CA ALA A 110 -1.87 0.63 3.77
C ALA A 110 -2.88 1.08 2.70
N TYR A 111 -3.98 1.72 3.13
CA TYR A 111 -4.95 2.32 2.24
C TYR A 111 -4.36 3.48 1.42
N GLY A 112 -3.58 4.34 2.04
CA GLY A 112 -2.86 5.42 1.34
C GLY A 112 -1.89 4.89 0.28
N LEU A 113 -1.13 3.82 0.58
CA LEU A 113 -0.27 3.13 -0.37
C LEU A 113 -1.08 2.56 -1.55
N PHE A 114 -2.20 1.92 -1.28
CA PHE A 114 -3.09 1.37 -2.30
C PHE A 114 -3.62 2.47 -3.23
N CYS A 115 -4.14 3.55 -2.67
CA CYS A 115 -4.66 4.68 -3.44
C CYS A 115 -3.57 5.36 -4.27
N SER A 116 -2.34 5.47 -3.76
CA SER A 116 -1.23 6.13 -4.45
C SER A 116 -0.87 5.47 -5.78
N MET A 117 -1.16 4.20 -5.98
CA MET A 117 -0.92 3.48 -7.23
C MET A 117 -1.82 3.96 -8.37
N SER A 118 -3.06 4.34 -8.05
CA SER A 118 -4.02 4.84 -9.03
C SER A 118 -3.86 6.34 -9.32
N CYS A 119 -3.15 7.07 -8.45
CA CYS A 119 -3.01 8.52 -8.54
C CYS A 119 -2.37 9.01 -9.85
N PRO A 120 -1.28 8.43 -10.35
CA PRO A 120 -0.70 8.82 -11.64
C PRO A 120 -1.66 8.63 -12.82
N LEU A 121 -2.48 7.57 -12.80
CA LEU A 121 -3.45 7.29 -13.86
C LEU A 121 -4.56 8.35 -13.91
N PHE A 122 -5.10 8.72 -12.76
CA PHE A 122 -6.11 9.79 -12.71
C PHE A 122 -5.53 11.15 -13.06
N TYR A 123 -4.30 11.43 -12.67
CA TYR A 123 -3.65 12.71 -12.99
C TYR A 123 -3.38 12.85 -14.49
N THR A 124 -2.93 11.78 -15.15
CA THR A 124 -2.52 11.84 -16.56
C THR A 124 -3.66 11.57 -17.54
N MET A 125 -4.55 10.61 -17.23
CA MET A 125 -5.58 10.11 -18.16
C MET A 125 -7.00 10.43 -17.70
N ASN A 126 -7.19 10.97 -16.49
CA ASN A 126 -8.51 11.17 -15.88
C ASN A 126 -9.38 9.89 -15.88
N SER A 127 -8.77 8.73 -15.91
CA SER A 127 -9.42 7.42 -15.97
C SER A 127 -8.69 6.40 -15.11
N THR A 128 -9.30 5.22 -14.93
CA THR A 128 -8.68 4.07 -14.22
C THR A 128 -7.53 3.43 -15.00
N GLY A 129 -7.29 3.90 -16.22
CA GLY A 129 -6.26 3.35 -17.10
C GLY A 129 -6.69 2.08 -17.86
N PRO A 130 -5.79 1.52 -18.67
CA PRO A 130 -6.03 0.28 -19.41
C PRO A 130 -6.15 -0.92 -18.48
N GLY A 131 -6.83 -1.98 -18.92
CA GLY A 131 -7.09 -3.19 -18.12
C GLY A 131 -5.84 -3.80 -17.48
N ARG A 132 -4.67 -3.69 -18.14
CA ARG A 132 -3.38 -4.12 -17.56
C ARG A 132 -3.00 -3.36 -16.30
N ALA A 133 -3.26 -2.05 -16.25
CA ALA A 133 -2.99 -1.25 -15.07
C ALA A 133 -3.95 -1.62 -13.92
N VAL A 134 -5.22 -1.85 -14.23
CA VAL A 134 -6.22 -2.31 -13.25
C VAL A 134 -5.84 -3.68 -12.67
N ALA A 135 -5.32 -4.60 -13.50
CA ALA A 135 -4.84 -5.90 -13.03
C ALA A 135 -3.69 -5.78 -12.02
N ILE A 136 -2.71 -4.89 -12.27
CA ILE A 136 -1.62 -4.63 -11.32
C ILE A 136 -2.17 -4.07 -10.00
N VAL A 137 -3.10 -3.12 -10.06
CA VAL A 137 -3.76 -2.55 -8.88
C VAL A 137 -4.52 -3.64 -8.11
N TYR A 138 -5.17 -4.59 -8.79
CA TYR A 138 -5.85 -5.73 -8.17
C TYR A 138 -4.89 -6.66 -7.42
N TYR A 139 -3.76 -7.05 -8.03
CA TYR A 139 -2.75 -7.87 -7.34
C TYR A 139 -2.19 -7.16 -6.10
N MET A 140 -1.93 -5.85 -6.20
CA MET A 140 -1.50 -5.07 -5.05
C MET A 140 -2.58 -4.94 -3.98
N PHE A 141 -3.86 -4.85 -4.37
CA PHE A 141 -4.98 -4.92 -3.43
C PHE A 141 -4.95 -6.23 -2.65
N LEU A 142 -4.77 -7.38 -3.30
CA LEU A 142 -4.68 -8.67 -2.61
C LEU A 142 -3.54 -8.68 -1.59
N LEU A 143 -2.32 -8.28 -1.99
CA LEU A 143 -1.18 -8.25 -1.08
C LEU A 143 -1.40 -7.33 0.11
N ILE A 144 -1.90 -6.12 -0.11
CA ILE A 144 -2.13 -5.12 0.93
C ILE A 144 -3.28 -5.58 1.85
N SER A 145 -4.39 -6.06 1.30
CA SER A 145 -5.56 -6.48 2.09
C SER A 145 -5.25 -7.68 2.97
N PHE A 146 -4.52 -8.70 2.48
CA PHE A 146 -4.07 -9.82 3.31
C PHE A 146 -3.06 -9.38 4.36
N THR A 147 -2.19 -8.42 4.07
CA THR A 147 -1.24 -7.88 5.06
C THR A 147 -1.98 -7.13 6.18
N VAL A 148 -3.00 -6.33 5.84
CA VAL A 148 -3.85 -5.65 6.82
C VAL A 148 -4.63 -6.68 7.65
N PHE A 149 -5.22 -7.69 7.01
CA PHE A 149 -5.93 -8.77 7.69
C PHE A 149 -5.02 -9.52 8.68
N PHE A 150 -3.81 -9.89 8.25
CA PHE A 150 -2.80 -10.50 9.11
C PHE A 150 -2.45 -9.62 10.32
N TYR A 151 -2.30 -8.31 10.10
CA TYR A 151 -1.99 -7.36 11.17
C TYR A 151 -3.13 -7.29 12.21
N TRP A 152 -4.40 -7.27 11.76
CA TRP A 152 -5.55 -7.26 12.65
C TRP A 152 -5.67 -8.54 13.48
N ILE A 153 -5.40 -9.71 12.88
CA ILE A 153 -5.37 -10.97 13.64
C ILE A 153 -4.30 -10.89 14.74
N GLY A 154 -3.10 -10.39 14.42
CA GLY A 154 -2.02 -10.21 15.40
C GLY A 154 -2.43 -9.29 16.55
N PHE A 155 -3.12 -8.19 16.26
CA PHE A 155 -3.63 -7.27 17.27
C PHE A 155 -4.68 -7.94 18.18
N VAL A 156 -5.64 -8.68 17.60
CA VAL A 156 -6.66 -9.39 18.37
C VAL A 156 -6.04 -10.45 19.29
N LEU A 157 -5.10 -11.24 18.79
CA LEU A 157 -4.39 -12.24 19.59
C LEU A 157 -3.66 -11.62 20.78
N LEU A 158 -2.98 -10.48 20.57
CA LEU A 158 -2.33 -9.75 21.66
C LEU A 158 -3.31 -9.31 22.73
N LYS A 159 -4.46 -8.76 22.30
CA LYS A 159 -5.49 -8.28 23.22
C LYS A 159 -6.13 -9.41 24.01
N MET A 160 -6.22 -10.60 23.41
CA MET A 160 -6.69 -11.81 24.08
C MET A 160 -5.68 -12.34 25.12
N GLN A 161 -4.39 -12.30 24.81
CA GLN A 161 -3.32 -12.73 25.72
C GLN A 161 -3.10 -11.75 26.89
N ALA A 162 -3.41 -10.47 26.69
CA ALA A 162 -3.26 -9.42 27.72
C ALA A 162 -4.45 -9.34 28.69
N ARG A 163 -5.51 -10.14 28.53
CA ARG A 163 -6.58 -10.25 29.52
C ARG A 163 -6.20 -11.32 30.55
N PRO A 164 -5.86 -10.93 31.80
CA PRO A 164 -5.75 -11.91 32.90
C PRO A 164 -7.14 -12.46 33.18
N ASN A 165 -7.23 -13.79 33.38
CA ASN A 165 -8.39 -14.45 33.97
C ASN A 165 -8.61 -13.95 35.39
#